data_807770d5b0a8ddd469404c7163494eb8
#
_entry.id   807770d5b0a8ddd469404c7163494eb8
#
_cell.length_a   1.000
_cell.length_b   1.000
_cell.length_c   1.000
_cell.angle_alpha   90.00
_cell.angle_beta   90.00
_cell.angle_gamma   90.00
#
_symmetry.space_group_name_H-M   'P 1'
#
loop_
_entity.id
_entity.type
_entity.pdbx_description
1 polymer ?
#
loop_
_entity_poly.entity_id
_entity_poly.type
_entity_poly.pdbx_seq_one_letter_code
_entity_poly.pdbx_strand_id
1 'polypeptide(L)'
;MYADSASVLLNNINAPDELTDKDFAHWCMLCGKVTDEAATGLLPIYQWQRAQQWFMKHGTPEEQAQIDLYLGRAYVEDGEYDKAMQIYADALQLAKEHQAYNVAGYICAYMADLYGFRDITSERLEKRKEASNFFKKARNYKSYAYALKDLA
;
A
#
# COMPACT_ATOMS: atom_id res chain seq x y z
N MET A 1 8.16 8.95 16.15
CA MET A 1 9.59 9.34 16.32
C MET A 1 10.51 8.61 15.34
N TYR A 2 10.45 7.30 15.22
CA TYR A 2 11.28 6.55 14.25
C TYR A 2 10.92 6.81 12.78
N ALA A 3 9.64 6.99 12.46
CA ALA A 3 9.19 7.27 11.10
C ALA A 3 9.72 8.62 10.57
N ASP A 4 9.75 9.65 11.41
CA ASP A 4 10.26 10.97 11.03
C ASP A 4 11.77 10.92 10.74
N SER A 5 12.53 10.19 11.55
CA SER A 5 13.97 10.01 11.34
C SER A 5 14.27 9.22 10.08
N ALA A 6 13.50 8.15 9.80
CA ALA A 6 13.63 7.36 8.58
C ALA A 6 13.26 8.20 7.34
N SER A 7 12.23 9.01 7.42
CA SER A 7 11.83 9.93 6.35
C SER A 7 12.95 10.91 5.99
N VAL A 8 13.60 11.49 7.00
CA VAL A 8 14.76 12.40 6.80
C VAL A 8 15.92 11.67 6.11
N LEU A 9 16.24 10.45 6.54
CA LEU A 9 17.32 9.66 5.93
C LEU A 9 17.03 9.31 4.47
N LEU A 10 15.80 8.92 4.16
CA LEU A 10 15.40 8.58 2.79
C LEU A 10 15.39 9.80 1.87
N ASN A 11 15.00 10.97 2.38
CA ASN A 11 15.00 12.23 1.64
C ASN A 11 16.41 12.79 1.40
N ASN A 12 17.42 12.32 2.13
CA ASN A 12 18.82 12.70 1.92
C ASN A 12 19.50 11.97 0.74
N ILE A 13 18.79 11.03 0.09
CA ILE A 13 19.26 10.42 -1.16
C ILE A 13 19.04 11.44 -2.29
N ASN A 14 20.14 12.08 -2.74
CA ASN A 14 20.08 13.22 -3.66
C ASN A 14 19.76 12.85 -5.11
N ALA A 15 19.92 11.58 -5.51
CA ALA A 15 19.66 11.14 -6.88
C ALA A 15 19.15 9.68 -6.86
N PRO A 16 17.91 9.43 -6.39
CA PRO A 16 17.40 8.07 -6.31
C PRO A 16 17.35 7.37 -7.68
N ASP A 17 17.12 8.12 -8.76
CA ASP A 17 17.05 7.57 -10.11
C ASP A 17 18.40 7.01 -10.62
N GLU A 18 19.52 7.40 -10.02
CA GLU A 18 20.85 6.88 -10.31
C GLU A 18 21.18 5.56 -9.58
N LEU A 19 20.34 5.15 -8.64
CA LEU A 19 20.48 3.86 -7.96
C LEU A 19 20.31 2.69 -8.95
N THR A 20 20.93 1.55 -8.63
CA THR A 20 20.63 0.30 -9.34
C THR A 20 19.13 -0.02 -9.22
N ASP A 21 18.57 -0.79 -10.14
CA ASP A 21 17.15 -1.15 -10.07
C ASP A 21 16.77 -1.83 -8.75
N LYS A 22 17.66 -2.67 -8.24
CA LYS A 22 17.47 -3.33 -6.94
C LYS A 22 17.43 -2.32 -5.79
N ASP A 23 18.40 -1.44 -5.70
CA ASP A 23 18.49 -0.47 -4.61
C ASP A 23 17.36 0.56 -4.70
N PHE A 24 17.03 0.98 -5.92
CA PHE A 24 15.89 1.85 -6.19
C PHE A 24 14.57 1.22 -5.74
N ALA A 25 14.32 -0.04 -6.09
CA ALA A 25 13.10 -0.75 -5.69
C ALA A 25 12.96 -0.85 -4.16
N HIS A 26 14.06 -1.18 -3.47
CA HIS A 26 14.06 -1.24 -2.00
C HIS A 26 13.90 0.14 -1.36
N TRP A 27 14.51 1.17 -1.94
CA TRP A 27 14.29 2.55 -1.50
C TRP A 27 12.82 2.97 -1.62
N CYS A 28 12.18 2.68 -2.76
CA CYS A 28 10.74 2.93 -2.94
C CYS A 28 9.89 2.20 -1.89
N MET A 29 10.17 0.92 -1.65
CA MET A 29 9.46 0.13 -0.64
C MET A 29 9.55 0.75 0.76
N LEU A 30 10.73 1.23 1.15
CA LEU A 30 10.94 1.91 2.42
C LEU A 30 10.22 3.25 2.45
N CYS A 31 10.24 4.02 1.37
CA CYS A 31 9.48 5.28 1.26
C CYS A 31 7.99 5.05 1.46
N GLY A 32 7.43 4.00 0.86
CA GLY A 32 6.03 3.61 1.03
C GLY A 32 5.66 3.30 2.48
N LYS A 33 6.48 2.49 3.15
CA LYS A 33 6.28 2.13 4.56
C LYS A 33 6.34 3.35 5.48
N VAL A 34 7.28 4.26 5.25
CA VAL A 34 7.43 5.49 6.05
C VAL A 34 6.28 6.47 5.78
N THR A 35 5.83 6.58 4.53
CA THR A 35 4.71 7.47 4.15
C THR A 35 3.42 7.08 4.87
N ASP A 36 3.16 5.78 5.05
CA ASP A 36 1.98 5.30 5.79
C ASP A 36 1.97 5.77 7.24
N GLU A 37 3.15 5.89 7.86
CA GLU A 37 3.27 6.30 9.27
C GLU A 37 3.39 7.81 9.46
N ALA A 38 4.04 8.51 8.52
CA ALA A 38 4.41 9.93 8.66
C ALA A 38 3.49 10.90 7.90
N ALA A 39 2.46 10.42 7.20
CA ALA A 39 1.55 11.23 6.37
C ALA A 39 2.28 12.17 5.39
N THR A 40 3.42 11.75 4.87
CA THR A 40 4.17 12.46 3.83
C THR A 40 3.63 12.14 2.44
N GLY A 41 3.94 12.97 1.44
CA GLY A 41 3.50 12.75 0.06
C GLY A 41 4.05 11.48 -0.57
N LEU A 42 3.28 10.90 -1.48
CA LEU A 42 3.71 9.72 -2.22
C LEU A 42 4.72 10.09 -3.32
N LEU A 43 5.55 9.11 -3.69
CA LEU A 43 6.43 9.22 -4.84
C LEU A 43 5.60 9.28 -6.15
N PRO A 44 6.17 9.85 -7.25
CA PRO A 44 5.51 9.84 -8.54
C PRO A 44 5.23 8.42 -9.06
N ILE A 45 4.18 8.27 -9.87
CA ILE A 45 3.75 6.97 -10.42
C ILE A 45 4.91 6.26 -11.14
N TYR A 46 5.71 6.97 -11.95
CA TYR A 46 6.78 6.35 -12.72
C TYR A 46 7.85 5.67 -11.83
N GLN A 47 8.09 6.20 -10.64
CA GLN A 47 9.00 5.60 -9.67
C GLN A 47 8.42 4.31 -9.09
N TRP A 48 7.13 4.32 -8.73
CA TRP A 48 6.45 3.10 -8.29
C TRP A 48 6.41 2.02 -9.38
N GLN A 49 6.18 2.41 -10.63
CA GLN A 49 6.19 1.48 -11.77
C GLN A 49 7.56 0.83 -11.97
N ARG A 50 8.65 1.60 -11.86
CA ARG A 50 10.02 1.07 -11.93
C ARG A 50 10.28 0.07 -10.81
N ALA A 51 9.91 0.40 -9.58
CA ALA A 51 10.05 -0.50 -8.43
C ALA A 51 9.21 -1.77 -8.59
N GLN A 52 7.97 -1.64 -9.05
CA GLN A 52 7.08 -2.77 -9.34
C GLN A 52 7.70 -3.74 -10.33
N GLN A 53 8.27 -3.26 -11.43
CA GLN A 53 8.91 -4.11 -12.44
C GLN A 53 10.03 -4.97 -11.84
N TRP A 54 10.79 -4.42 -10.92
CA TRP A 54 11.84 -5.17 -10.23
C TRP A 54 11.25 -6.23 -9.28
N PHE A 55 10.28 -5.87 -8.45
CA PHE A 55 9.64 -6.81 -7.52
C PHE A 55 8.84 -7.91 -8.23
N MET A 56 8.26 -7.65 -9.38
CA MET A 56 7.59 -8.67 -10.19
C MET A 56 8.53 -9.79 -10.63
N LYS A 57 9.82 -9.49 -10.81
CA LYS A 57 10.85 -10.46 -11.22
C LYS A 57 11.58 -11.09 -10.04
N HIS A 58 11.77 -10.36 -8.95
CA HIS A 58 12.69 -10.73 -7.86
C HIS A 58 12.05 -10.76 -6.47
N GLY A 59 10.88 -10.17 -6.30
CA GLY A 59 10.24 -10.06 -5.01
C GLY A 59 9.42 -11.30 -4.62
N THR A 60 9.14 -11.41 -3.33
CA THR A 60 8.16 -12.37 -2.82
C THR A 60 6.73 -11.93 -3.20
N PRO A 61 5.75 -12.84 -3.17
CA PRO A 61 4.34 -12.45 -3.38
C PRO A 61 3.86 -11.35 -2.44
N GLU A 62 4.30 -11.36 -1.18
CA GLU A 62 3.99 -10.30 -0.23
C GLU A 62 4.59 -8.95 -0.64
N GLU A 63 5.85 -8.92 -1.06
CA GLU A 63 6.52 -7.70 -1.56
C GLU A 63 5.86 -7.19 -2.83
N GLN A 64 5.47 -8.08 -3.74
CA GLN A 64 4.73 -7.72 -4.96
C GLN A 64 3.39 -7.06 -4.63
N ALA A 65 2.60 -7.66 -3.73
CA ALA A 65 1.33 -7.08 -3.27
C ALA A 65 1.54 -5.74 -2.56
N GLN A 66 2.61 -5.61 -1.79
CA GLN A 66 2.94 -4.37 -1.08
C GLN A 66 3.30 -3.23 -2.04
N ILE A 67 4.13 -3.47 -3.04
CA ILE A 67 4.49 -2.43 -4.01
C ILE A 67 3.28 -2.02 -4.87
N ASP A 68 2.41 -2.97 -5.20
CA ASP A 68 1.16 -2.70 -5.91
C ASP A 68 0.19 -1.85 -5.07
N LEU A 69 0.16 -2.06 -3.75
CA LEU A 69 -0.58 -1.20 -2.84
C LEU A 69 -0.12 0.26 -2.96
N TYR A 70 1.18 0.52 -2.96
CA TYR A 70 1.72 1.88 -3.06
C TYR A 70 1.47 2.50 -4.44
N LEU A 71 1.64 1.72 -5.51
CA LEU A 71 1.31 2.18 -6.86
C LEU A 71 -0.19 2.50 -7.00
N GLY A 72 -1.06 1.67 -6.42
CA GLY A 72 -2.51 1.93 -6.40
C GLY A 72 -2.85 3.23 -5.68
N ARG A 73 -2.21 3.52 -4.55
CA ARG A 73 -2.38 4.79 -3.83
C ARG A 73 -1.94 5.99 -4.69
N ALA A 74 -0.83 5.87 -5.40
CA ALA A 74 -0.37 6.93 -6.31
C ALA A 74 -1.38 7.18 -7.46
N TYR A 75 -1.99 6.12 -8.00
CA TYR A 75 -3.08 6.27 -8.98
C TYR A 75 -4.31 6.98 -8.39
N VAL A 76 -4.65 6.71 -7.12
CA VAL A 76 -5.76 7.42 -6.45
C VAL A 76 -5.47 8.93 -6.35
N GLU A 77 -4.24 9.30 -5.96
CA GLU A 77 -3.84 10.71 -5.88
C GLU A 77 -3.92 11.44 -7.22
N ASP A 78 -3.61 10.73 -8.31
CA ASP A 78 -3.73 11.27 -9.67
C ASP A 78 -5.16 11.21 -10.24
N GLY A 79 -6.13 10.71 -9.47
CA GLY A 79 -7.53 10.58 -9.92
C GLY A 79 -7.80 9.40 -10.85
N GLU A 80 -6.84 8.53 -11.05
CA GLU A 80 -6.94 7.34 -11.91
C GLU A 80 -7.59 6.17 -11.16
N TYR A 81 -8.84 6.36 -10.72
CA TYR A 81 -9.53 5.46 -9.78
C TYR A 81 -9.75 4.05 -10.35
N ASP A 82 -9.99 3.92 -11.65
CA ASP A 82 -10.21 2.59 -12.24
C ASP A 82 -8.91 1.77 -12.29
N LYS A 83 -7.78 2.42 -12.58
CA LYS A 83 -6.46 1.79 -12.52
C LYS A 83 -6.10 1.40 -11.09
N ALA A 84 -6.38 2.28 -10.13
CA ALA A 84 -6.16 2.01 -8.72
C ALA A 84 -6.96 0.80 -8.26
N MET A 85 -8.26 0.72 -8.59
CA MET A 85 -9.11 -0.39 -8.22
C MET A 85 -8.63 -1.70 -8.83
N GLN A 86 -8.21 -1.68 -10.10
CA GLN A 86 -7.69 -2.88 -10.77
C GLN A 86 -6.42 -3.41 -10.09
N ILE A 87 -5.45 -2.53 -9.81
CA ILE A 87 -4.21 -2.95 -9.16
C ILE A 87 -4.45 -3.43 -7.73
N TYR A 88 -5.36 -2.80 -6.99
CA TYR A 88 -5.76 -3.26 -5.66
C TYR A 88 -6.40 -4.65 -5.71
N ALA A 89 -7.29 -4.90 -6.67
CA ALA A 89 -7.95 -6.20 -6.80
C ALA A 89 -6.94 -7.32 -7.09
N ASP A 90 -6.00 -7.09 -8.00
CA ASP A 90 -4.96 -8.05 -8.33
C ASP A 90 -4.00 -8.29 -7.14
N ALA A 91 -3.60 -7.23 -6.47
CA ALA A 91 -2.75 -7.31 -5.27
C ALA A 91 -3.46 -8.02 -4.10
N LEU A 92 -4.74 -7.78 -3.91
CA LEU A 92 -5.53 -8.46 -2.88
C LEU A 92 -5.63 -9.96 -3.14
N GLN A 93 -5.88 -10.35 -4.38
CA GLN A 93 -5.92 -11.75 -4.75
C GLN A 93 -4.57 -12.44 -4.44
N LEU A 94 -3.46 -11.83 -4.88
CA LEU A 94 -2.12 -12.35 -4.62
C LEU A 94 -1.84 -12.47 -3.12
N ALA A 95 -2.17 -11.44 -2.35
CA ALA A 95 -1.98 -11.44 -0.90
C ALA A 95 -2.80 -12.53 -0.20
N LYS A 96 -4.03 -12.78 -0.64
CA LYS A 96 -4.89 -13.84 -0.09
C LYS A 96 -4.35 -15.23 -0.41
N GLU A 97 -3.93 -15.47 -1.64
CA GLU A 97 -3.38 -16.76 -2.09
C GLU A 97 -2.12 -17.15 -1.30
N HIS A 98 -1.32 -16.17 -0.91
CA HIS A 98 -0.07 -16.38 -0.17
C HIS A 98 -0.16 -16.05 1.33
N GLN A 99 -1.36 -15.87 1.86
CA GLN A 99 -1.61 -15.62 3.29
C GLN A 99 -0.88 -14.38 3.84
N ALA A 100 -0.62 -13.39 2.98
CA ALA A 100 -0.04 -12.10 3.36
C ALA A 100 -1.12 -11.20 3.98
N TYR A 101 -1.65 -11.61 5.13
CA TYR A 101 -2.85 -11.04 5.73
C TYR A 101 -2.69 -9.57 6.13
N ASN A 102 -1.50 -9.14 6.54
CA ASN A 102 -1.28 -7.74 6.89
C ASN A 102 -1.42 -6.83 5.67
N VAL A 103 -0.79 -7.20 4.57
CA VAL A 103 -0.90 -6.48 3.29
C VAL A 103 -2.34 -6.53 2.78
N ALA A 104 -2.99 -7.69 2.82
CA ALA A 104 -4.40 -7.84 2.43
C ALA A 104 -5.31 -6.90 3.23
N GLY A 105 -5.07 -6.74 4.52
CA GLY A 105 -5.80 -5.81 5.37
C GLY A 105 -5.67 -4.36 4.91
N TYR A 106 -4.46 -3.91 4.63
CA TYR A 106 -4.22 -2.55 4.11
C TYR A 106 -4.84 -2.33 2.73
N ILE A 107 -4.72 -3.30 1.82
CA ILE A 107 -5.36 -3.21 0.50
C ILE A 107 -6.87 -3.05 0.64
N CYS A 108 -7.53 -3.87 1.46
CA CYS A 108 -8.96 -3.74 1.72
C CYS A 108 -9.33 -2.38 2.32
N ALA A 109 -8.52 -1.84 3.23
CA ALA A 109 -8.74 -0.52 3.81
C ALA A 109 -8.70 0.59 2.74
N TYR A 110 -7.70 0.56 1.86
CA TYR A 110 -7.60 1.55 0.76
C TYR A 110 -8.67 1.35 -0.32
N MET A 111 -9.10 0.12 -0.59
CA MET A 111 -10.27 -0.13 -1.45
C MET A 111 -11.54 0.48 -0.83
N ALA A 112 -11.72 0.35 0.48
CA ALA A 112 -12.84 0.97 1.18
C ALA A 112 -12.82 2.50 1.06
N ASP A 113 -11.65 3.12 1.19
CA ASP A 113 -11.51 4.57 0.99
C ASP A 113 -11.91 4.97 -0.44
N LEU A 114 -11.46 4.20 -1.44
CA LEU A 114 -11.80 4.46 -2.84
C LEU A 114 -13.30 4.32 -3.11
N TYR A 115 -13.97 3.33 -2.53
CA TYR A 115 -15.45 3.23 -2.58
C TYR A 115 -16.12 4.41 -1.87
N GLY A 116 -15.54 4.89 -0.77
CA GLY A 116 -16.01 6.09 -0.07
C GLY A 116 -15.96 7.35 -0.94
N PHE A 117 -14.91 7.54 -1.74
CA PHE A 117 -14.80 8.66 -2.68
C PHE A 117 -15.84 8.59 -3.81
N ARG A 118 -16.37 7.41 -4.09
CA ARG A 118 -17.41 7.18 -5.10
C ARG A 118 -18.82 7.06 -4.52
N ASP A 119 -18.99 7.35 -3.22
CA ASP A 119 -20.26 7.25 -2.49
C ASP A 119 -20.92 5.85 -2.52
N ILE A 120 -20.10 4.80 -2.66
CA ILE A 120 -20.58 3.40 -2.69
C ILE A 120 -20.47 2.81 -1.29
N THR A 121 -21.50 3.05 -0.46
CA THR A 121 -21.48 2.75 0.99
C THR A 121 -21.45 1.25 1.31
N SER A 122 -22.19 0.42 0.57
CA SER A 122 -22.27 -1.03 0.82
C SER A 122 -20.91 -1.71 0.66
N GLU A 123 -20.24 -1.47 -0.46
CA GLU A 123 -18.93 -2.03 -0.76
C GLU A 123 -17.84 -1.48 0.15
N ARG A 124 -17.95 -0.21 0.53
CA ARG A 124 -17.07 0.40 1.52
C ARG A 124 -17.13 -0.34 2.85
N LEU A 125 -18.33 -0.58 3.38
CA LEU A 125 -18.52 -1.29 4.65
C LEU A 125 -18.03 -2.74 4.58
N GLU A 126 -18.28 -3.42 3.46
CA GLU A 126 -17.81 -4.78 3.24
C GLU A 126 -16.29 -4.84 3.25
N LYS A 127 -15.62 -3.95 2.54
CA LYS A 127 -14.14 -3.88 2.53
C LYS A 127 -13.55 -3.51 3.89
N ARG A 128 -14.21 -2.65 4.67
CA ARG A 128 -13.80 -2.37 6.06
C ARG A 128 -13.88 -3.62 6.95
N LYS A 129 -14.93 -4.42 6.80
CA LYS A 129 -15.05 -5.70 7.52
C LYS A 129 -13.97 -6.69 7.12
N GLU A 130 -13.71 -6.84 5.81
CA GLU A 130 -12.61 -7.68 5.33
C GLU A 130 -11.26 -7.22 5.89
N ALA A 131 -10.98 -5.91 5.86
CA ALA A 131 -9.75 -5.35 6.42
C ALA A 131 -9.58 -5.71 7.90
N SER A 132 -10.63 -5.53 8.71
CA SER A 132 -10.59 -5.88 10.13
C SER A 132 -10.28 -7.36 10.35
N ASN A 133 -10.88 -8.26 9.56
CA ASN A 133 -10.63 -9.70 9.64
C ASN A 133 -9.18 -10.06 9.28
N PHE A 134 -8.61 -9.44 8.23
CA PHE A 134 -7.22 -9.67 7.84
C PHE A 134 -6.24 -9.15 8.89
N PHE A 135 -6.46 -7.95 9.44
CA PHE A 135 -5.62 -7.42 10.51
C PHE A 135 -5.65 -8.29 11.78
N LYS A 136 -6.81 -8.84 12.11
CA LYS A 136 -6.93 -9.78 13.22
C LYS A 136 -6.11 -11.06 12.95
N LYS A 137 -6.21 -11.63 11.75
CA LYS A 137 -5.41 -12.80 11.35
C LYS A 137 -3.91 -12.51 11.36
N ALA A 138 -3.52 -11.31 10.92
CA ALA A 138 -2.13 -10.85 10.92
C ALA A 138 -1.60 -10.49 12.31
N ARG A 139 -2.46 -10.49 13.35
CA ARG A 139 -2.15 -9.99 14.69
C ARG A 139 -1.70 -8.52 14.72
N ASN A 140 -2.11 -7.74 13.73
CA ASN A 140 -1.94 -6.29 13.70
C ASN A 140 -3.09 -5.63 14.45
N TYR A 141 -3.04 -5.67 15.77
CA TYR A 141 -4.12 -5.20 16.63
C TYR A 141 -4.33 -3.70 16.60
N LYS A 142 -3.30 -2.92 16.28
CA LYS A 142 -3.42 -1.47 16.10
C LYS A 142 -4.33 -1.16 14.90
N SER A 143 -4.03 -1.71 13.73
CA SER A 143 -4.84 -1.51 12.53
C SER A 143 -6.21 -2.17 12.64
N TYR A 144 -6.32 -3.30 13.34
CA TYR A 144 -7.61 -3.94 13.66
C TYR A 144 -8.51 -3.00 14.48
N ALA A 145 -7.98 -2.36 15.51
CA ALA A 145 -8.74 -1.41 16.32
C ALA A 145 -9.22 -0.20 15.50
N TYR A 146 -8.37 0.34 14.60
CA TYR A 146 -8.79 1.39 13.67
C TYR A 146 -9.91 0.94 12.73
N ALA A 147 -9.78 -0.25 12.14
CA ALA A 147 -10.80 -0.80 11.25
C ALA A 147 -12.16 -0.98 11.95
N LEU A 148 -12.16 -1.41 13.21
CA LEU A 148 -13.37 -1.52 14.00
C LEU A 148 -14.01 -0.16 14.31
N LYS A 149 -13.21 0.86 14.60
CA LYS A 149 -13.70 2.22 14.84
C LYS A 149 -14.42 2.77 13.61
N ASP A 150 -13.90 2.51 12.43
CA ASP A 150 -14.49 2.95 11.16
C ASP A 150 -15.81 2.22 10.84
N LEU A 151 -16.09 1.11 11.49
CA LEU A 151 -17.34 0.35 11.33
C LEU A 151 -18.43 0.79 12.34
N ALA A 152 -18.03 1.49 13.39
CA ALA A 152 -18.96 2.01 14.39
C ALA A 152 -19.62 3.30 13.94
#